data_07991c02641c880cf35b4817a138094e
#
_entry.id   07991c02641c880cf35b4817a138094e
#
_cell.length_a   1.000
_cell.length_b   1.000
_cell.length_c   1.000
_cell.angle_alpha   90.00
_cell.angle_beta   90.00
_cell.angle_gamma   90.00
#
_symmetry.space_group_name_H-M   'P 1'
#
loop_
_entity.id
_entity.type
_entity.pdbx_description
1 polymer ?
#
loop_
_entity_poly.entity_id
_entity_poly.type
_entity_poly.pdbx_seq_one_letter_code
_entity_poly.pdbx_strand_id
1 'polypeptide(L)'
;MCFDGRLRVRRWRRAALQASAFVVMIAGCSSLVDQADVSAQARAGGAQSTSEDPCRFATAEAVGKAFGRPMQSSKLVDVCQYRGTPTGLVVVRVKAGPESTILQHVKSAAAQGQKGAEKATTTVGEAYFDSILPAFIGRVANYDVQIETTIEPVPREAMIAVGLRIMETLARK
;
A
#
# COMPACT_ATOMS: atom_id res chain seq x y z
N MET A 1 -27.77 -37.97 33.61
CA MET A 1 -27.91 -37.72 32.16
C MET A 1 -26.52 -37.59 31.57
N CYS A 2 -26.02 -38.67 30.96
CA CYS A 2 -24.67 -38.73 30.38
C CYS A 2 -24.77 -38.32 28.93
N PHE A 3 -23.99 -37.31 28.53
CA PHE A 3 -23.80 -36.95 27.13
C PHE A 3 -22.47 -37.54 26.62
N ASP A 4 -22.61 -38.51 25.76
CA ASP A 4 -21.53 -39.22 25.08
C ASP A 4 -21.14 -38.44 23.83
N GLY A 5 -20.01 -37.73 23.89
CA GLY A 5 -19.47 -36.88 22.81
C GLY A 5 -18.41 -37.62 21.98
N ARG A 6 -18.83 -38.37 20.96
CA ARG A 6 -17.91 -39.06 20.03
C ARG A 6 -17.18 -38.05 19.12
N LEU A 7 -15.90 -37.83 19.38
CA LEU A 7 -14.93 -37.17 18.50
C LEU A 7 -14.73 -37.94 17.20
N ARG A 8 -15.25 -37.44 16.09
CA ARG A 8 -14.91 -37.94 14.74
C ARG A 8 -13.61 -37.30 14.26
N VAL A 9 -12.52 -38.07 14.42
CA VAL A 9 -11.24 -37.79 13.80
C VAL A 9 -11.34 -38.03 12.29
N ARG A 10 -11.38 -36.97 11.47
CA ARG A 10 -11.26 -37.12 10.02
C ARG A 10 -9.79 -37.31 9.63
N ARG A 11 -9.48 -38.54 9.17
CA ARG A 11 -8.21 -38.89 8.55
C ARG A 11 -8.01 -38.11 7.26
N TRP A 12 -7.02 -37.24 7.23
CA TRP A 12 -6.52 -36.63 5.98
C TRP A 12 -5.60 -37.68 5.30
N ARG A 13 -6.05 -38.12 4.14
CA ARG A 13 -5.26 -38.98 3.26
C ARG A 13 -4.16 -38.14 2.60
N ARG A 14 -2.94 -38.63 2.76
CA ARG A 14 -1.74 -38.13 2.07
C ARG A 14 -1.91 -38.38 0.56
N ALA A 15 -1.90 -37.34 -0.24
CA ALA A 15 -1.74 -37.44 -1.69
C ALA A 15 -0.25 -37.33 -2.01
N ALA A 16 0.21 -38.27 -2.81
CA ALA A 16 1.61 -38.49 -3.14
C ALA A 16 2.18 -37.41 -4.07
N LEU A 17 3.45 -37.09 -3.82
CA LEU A 17 4.33 -36.33 -4.72
C LEU A 17 4.51 -37.13 -6.02
N GLN A 18 4.28 -36.46 -7.16
CA GLN A 18 4.88 -36.83 -8.44
C GLN A 18 5.88 -35.75 -8.81
N ALA A 19 7.15 -36.03 -8.65
CA ALA A 19 8.27 -35.26 -9.15
C ALA A 19 8.44 -35.57 -10.66
N SER A 20 8.14 -34.63 -11.53
CA SER A 20 8.50 -34.69 -12.94
C SER A 20 9.77 -33.88 -13.14
N ALA A 21 10.88 -34.57 -13.35
CA ALA A 21 12.14 -34.01 -13.76
C ALA A 21 12.07 -33.61 -15.24
N PHE A 22 12.05 -32.31 -15.53
CA PHE A 22 12.31 -31.79 -16.87
C PHE A 22 13.81 -31.47 -17.00
N VAL A 23 14.52 -32.35 -17.69
CA VAL A 23 15.87 -32.09 -18.18
C VAL A 23 15.74 -31.24 -19.44
N VAL A 24 16.08 -29.94 -19.37
CA VAL A 24 16.24 -29.10 -20.56
C VAL A 24 17.72 -29.07 -20.92
N MET A 25 18.08 -29.79 -21.98
CA MET A 25 19.36 -29.62 -22.67
C MET A 25 19.34 -28.30 -23.43
N ILE A 26 20.12 -27.33 -22.99
CA ILE A 26 20.39 -26.14 -23.77
C ILE A 26 21.73 -26.37 -24.49
N ALA A 27 21.61 -26.73 -25.78
CA ALA A 27 22.75 -26.75 -26.69
C ALA A 27 23.22 -25.30 -26.97
N GLY A 28 24.54 -25.08 -26.84
CA GLY A 28 25.16 -23.78 -27.01
C GLY A 28 25.06 -23.28 -28.45
N CYS A 29 24.79 -22.01 -28.59
CA CYS A 29 25.19 -21.20 -29.73
C CYS A 29 25.90 -19.95 -29.19
N SER A 30 27.23 -20.01 -29.19
CA SER A 30 28.07 -18.85 -29.02
C SER A 30 28.01 -18.00 -30.28
N SER A 31 27.24 -16.94 -30.26
CA SER A 31 27.37 -15.86 -31.24
C SER A 31 27.95 -14.65 -30.52
N LEU A 32 29.21 -14.36 -30.86
CA LEU A 32 29.86 -13.07 -30.64
C LEU A 32 29.01 -11.99 -31.27
N VAL A 33 28.28 -11.23 -30.49
CA VAL A 33 27.64 -9.99 -30.91
C VAL A 33 28.34 -8.85 -30.19
N ASP A 34 28.88 -7.96 -31.02
CA ASP A 34 29.54 -6.71 -30.69
C ASP A 34 28.95 -5.98 -29.48
N GLN A 35 29.81 -5.70 -28.50
CA GLN A 35 29.53 -4.79 -27.39
C GLN A 35 29.78 -3.33 -27.83
N ALA A 36 29.05 -2.87 -28.83
CA ALA A 36 29.01 -1.45 -29.15
C ALA A 36 27.56 -0.99 -29.18
N ASP A 37 27.25 0.10 -28.45
CA ASP A 37 25.97 0.83 -28.47
C ASP A 37 24.81 0.41 -27.56
N VAL A 38 25.03 0.06 -26.31
CA VAL A 38 23.95 0.04 -25.28
C VAL A 38 23.92 1.31 -24.40
N SER A 39 24.82 2.27 -24.65
CA SER A 39 24.90 3.48 -23.79
C SER A 39 24.03 4.67 -24.21
N ALA A 40 23.26 4.58 -25.28
CA ALA A 40 22.55 5.75 -25.83
C ALA A 40 21.02 5.76 -25.69
N GLN A 41 20.36 4.71 -25.17
CA GLN A 41 18.89 4.65 -25.10
C GLN A 41 18.28 4.79 -23.68
N ALA A 42 19.07 5.05 -22.64
CA ALA A 42 18.59 5.27 -21.28
C ALA A 42 18.21 6.74 -20.96
N ARG A 43 18.03 7.59 -21.98
CA ARG A 43 17.65 9.01 -21.80
C ARG A 43 16.32 9.40 -22.46
N ALA A 44 15.40 8.46 -22.66
CA ALA A 44 14.07 8.79 -23.11
C ALA A 44 13.11 8.86 -21.91
N GLY A 45 12.87 10.10 -21.41
CA GLY A 45 11.59 10.48 -20.81
C GLY A 45 11.21 9.84 -19.48
N GLY A 46 12.10 9.75 -18.51
CA GLY A 46 11.69 9.67 -17.12
C GLY A 46 11.03 11.00 -16.75
N ALA A 47 9.69 11.09 -16.81
CA ALA A 47 8.97 12.17 -16.15
C ALA A 47 9.46 12.16 -14.70
N GLN A 48 10.28 13.13 -14.32
CA GLN A 48 10.71 13.34 -12.94
C GLN A 48 9.42 13.54 -12.15
N SER A 49 8.95 12.48 -11.49
CA SER A 49 7.93 12.62 -10.47
C SER A 49 8.56 13.51 -9.41
N THR A 50 8.21 14.79 -9.40
CA THR A 50 8.60 15.71 -8.34
C THR A 50 7.92 15.19 -7.08
N SER A 51 8.59 14.25 -6.42
CA SER A 51 8.18 13.71 -5.14
C SER A 51 8.21 14.87 -4.15
N GLU A 52 7.05 15.46 -3.92
CA GLU A 52 6.94 16.46 -2.87
C GLU A 52 7.25 15.81 -1.52
N ASP A 53 7.82 16.58 -0.60
CA ASP A 53 8.11 16.08 0.75
C ASP A 53 6.79 15.70 1.45
N PRO A 54 6.50 14.40 1.67
CA PRO A 54 5.23 13.97 2.26
C PRO A 54 5.09 14.41 3.72
N CYS A 55 6.18 14.69 4.44
CA CYS A 55 6.14 15.15 5.83
C CYS A 55 5.56 16.57 5.97
N ARG A 56 5.55 17.38 4.92
CA ARG A 56 5.00 18.73 4.97
C ARG A 56 3.46 18.77 4.95
N PHE A 57 2.79 17.69 4.52
CA PHE A 57 1.33 17.64 4.44
C PHE A 57 0.66 17.25 5.76
N ALA A 58 1.40 16.59 6.65
CA ALA A 58 0.92 16.26 7.98
C ALA A 58 2.06 16.40 8.98
N THR A 59 1.89 17.25 10.01
CA THR A 59 2.88 17.38 11.08
C THR A 59 2.80 16.18 12.03
N ALA A 60 3.91 15.86 12.71
CA ALA A 60 3.93 14.80 13.73
C ALA A 60 2.89 15.03 14.82
N GLU A 61 2.67 16.30 15.20
CA GLU A 61 1.64 16.70 16.16
C GLU A 61 0.23 16.39 15.65
N ALA A 62 -0.08 16.75 14.40
CA ALA A 62 -1.40 16.51 13.81
C ALA A 62 -1.71 15.01 13.68
N VAL A 63 -0.71 14.21 13.25
CA VAL A 63 -0.83 12.76 13.21
C VAL A 63 -0.97 12.19 14.61
N GLY A 64 -0.13 12.65 15.55
CA GLY A 64 -0.19 12.23 16.95
C GLY A 64 -1.54 12.49 17.59
N LYS A 65 -2.13 13.67 17.34
CA LYS A 65 -3.48 14.00 17.83
C LYS A 65 -4.55 13.06 17.25
N ALA A 66 -4.49 12.77 15.96
CA ALA A 66 -5.44 11.87 15.31
C ALA A 66 -5.34 10.43 15.83
N PHE A 67 -4.12 9.95 16.05
CA PHE A 67 -3.86 8.60 16.55
C PHE A 67 -3.85 8.47 18.09
N GLY A 68 -4.12 9.57 18.82
CA GLY A 68 -4.21 9.59 20.29
C GLY A 68 -2.89 9.27 20.99
N ARG A 69 -1.73 9.53 20.37
CA ARG A 69 -0.40 9.26 20.92
C ARG A 69 0.67 10.20 20.39
N PRO A 70 1.73 10.50 21.15
CA PRO A 70 2.85 11.27 20.64
C PRO A 70 3.52 10.58 19.45
N MET A 71 3.83 11.34 18.41
CA MET A 71 4.49 10.86 17.20
C MET A 71 5.75 11.66 16.91
N GLN A 72 6.74 11.01 16.32
CA GLN A 72 7.94 11.64 15.76
C GLN A 72 7.98 11.35 14.27
N SER A 73 8.17 12.36 13.44
CA SER A 73 8.25 12.20 11.99
C SER A 73 9.70 12.05 11.51
N SER A 74 9.88 11.22 10.50
CA SER A 74 11.12 11.12 9.74
C SER A 74 10.83 10.90 8.28
N LYS A 75 11.55 11.61 7.40
CA LYS A 75 11.46 11.43 5.96
C LYS A 75 12.33 10.26 5.52
N LEU A 76 11.79 9.39 4.69
CA LEU A 76 12.51 8.30 4.05
C LEU A 76 12.16 8.28 2.56
N VAL A 77 13.08 8.79 1.72
CA VAL A 77 12.91 8.91 0.26
C VAL A 77 11.59 9.62 -0.11
N ASP A 78 10.54 8.85 -0.43
CA ASP A 78 9.23 9.31 -0.93
C ASP A 78 8.09 9.13 0.10
N VAL A 79 8.42 8.78 1.34
CA VAL A 79 7.45 8.58 2.42
C VAL A 79 7.79 9.39 3.66
N CYS A 80 6.77 9.78 4.41
CA CYS A 80 6.92 10.26 5.78
C CYS A 80 6.53 9.15 6.75
N GLN A 81 7.44 8.81 7.63
CA GLN A 81 7.20 7.84 8.70
C GLN A 81 6.94 8.58 10.00
N TYR A 82 5.90 8.18 10.73
CA TYR A 82 5.57 8.66 12.06
C TYR A 82 5.67 7.50 13.04
N ARG A 83 6.62 7.59 13.95
CA ARG A 83 6.84 6.58 15.00
C ARG A 83 6.15 7.00 16.28
N GLY A 84 5.26 6.17 16.77
CA GLY A 84 4.53 6.39 18.02
C GLY A 84 5.21 5.76 19.21
N THR A 85 4.97 6.34 20.40
CA THR A 85 5.39 5.80 21.67
C THR A 85 4.18 5.16 22.37
N PRO A 86 4.30 3.93 22.95
CA PRO A 86 5.51 3.11 23.06
C PRO A 86 5.90 2.38 21.79
N THR A 87 4.97 2.07 20.89
CA THR A 87 5.21 1.36 19.63
C THR A 87 4.19 1.79 18.59
N GLY A 88 4.49 1.53 17.32
CA GLY A 88 3.59 1.76 16.19
C GLY A 88 4.20 2.68 15.15
N LEU A 89 3.89 2.40 13.92
CA LEU A 89 4.36 3.13 12.76
C LEU A 89 3.15 3.54 11.90
N VAL A 90 3.15 4.80 11.47
CA VAL A 90 2.26 5.30 10.42
C VAL A 90 3.14 5.74 9.26
N VAL A 91 2.83 5.28 8.08
CA VAL A 91 3.54 5.63 6.83
C VAL A 91 2.60 6.43 5.96
N VAL A 92 3.01 7.62 5.56
CA VAL A 92 2.29 8.48 4.63
C VAL A 92 3.09 8.61 3.35
N ARG A 93 2.45 8.30 2.23
CA ARG A 93 3.00 8.49 0.89
C ARG A 93 2.12 9.46 0.11
N VAL A 94 2.74 10.44 -0.55
CA VAL A 94 2.08 11.36 -1.47
C VAL A 94 2.83 11.32 -2.79
N LYS A 95 2.16 10.90 -3.86
CA LYS A 95 2.78 10.74 -5.17
C LYS A 95 1.99 11.50 -6.23
N ALA A 96 2.68 12.38 -6.95
CA ALA A 96 2.12 13.00 -8.15
C ALA A 96 2.26 12.07 -9.36
N GLY A 97 1.27 12.06 -10.23
CA GLY A 97 1.32 11.29 -11.48
C GLY A 97 0.01 10.59 -11.82
N PRO A 98 0.07 9.57 -12.68
CA PRO A 98 -1.10 8.78 -13.03
C PRO A 98 -1.65 8.03 -11.81
N GLU A 99 -2.93 7.67 -11.90
CA GLU A 99 -3.61 6.89 -10.87
C GLU A 99 -2.85 5.58 -10.58
N SER A 100 -2.58 5.30 -9.30
CA SER A 100 -1.85 4.10 -8.89
C SER A 100 -2.69 2.84 -9.09
N THR A 101 -2.02 1.73 -9.34
CA THR A 101 -2.68 0.41 -9.45
C THR A 101 -3.40 0.01 -8.17
N ILE A 102 -2.88 0.43 -7.00
CA ILE A 102 -3.50 0.16 -5.69
C ILE A 102 -4.85 0.89 -5.61
N LEU A 103 -4.91 2.16 -5.98
CA LEU A 103 -6.15 2.92 -5.99
C LEU A 103 -7.18 2.31 -6.96
N GLN A 104 -6.76 1.95 -8.17
CA GLN A 104 -7.62 1.28 -9.17
C GLN A 104 -8.19 -0.02 -8.61
N HIS A 105 -7.35 -0.82 -7.94
CA HIS A 105 -7.78 -2.08 -7.34
C HIS A 105 -8.83 -1.87 -6.25
N VAL A 106 -8.56 -1.00 -5.26
CA VAL A 106 -9.48 -0.73 -4.15
C VAL A 106 -10.79 -0.10 -4.63
N LYS A 107 -10.73 0.79 -5.60
CA LYS A 107 -11.89 1.38 -6.26
C LYS A 107 -12.77 0.34 -6.95
N SER A 108 -12.14 -0.58 -7.70
CA SER A 108 -12.84 -1.70 -8.34
C SER A 108 -13.47 -2.64 -7.31
N ALA A 109 -12.74 -2.98 -6.25
CA ALA A 109 -13.23 -3.83 -5.17
C ALA A 109 -14.44 -3.20 -4.45
N ALA A 110 -14.37 -1.91 -4.15
CA ALA A 110 -15.47 -1.17 -3.54
C ALA A 110 -16.71 -1.11 -4.45
N ALA A 111 -16.52 -0.89 -5.76
CA ALA A 111 -17.61 -0.87 -6.75
C ALA A 111 -18.30 -2.24 -6.90
N GLN A 112 -17.57 -3.32 -6.67
CA GLN A 112 -18.09 -4.70 -6.69
C GLN A 112 -18.68 -5.15 -5.34
N GLY A 113 -18.69 -4.26 -4.34
CA GLY A 113 -19.15 -4.60 -2.99
C GLY A 113 -18.30 -5.67 -2.30
N GLN A 114 -17.03 -5.78 -2.66
CA GLN A 114 -16.12 -6.73 -2.02
C GLN A 114 -15.87 -6.32 -0.57
N LYS A 115 -15.86 -7.31 0.32
CA LYS A 115 -15.56 -7.07 1.74
C LYS A 115 -14.16 -6.48 1.89
N GLY A 116 -14.07 -5.45 2.71
CA GLY A 116 -12.80 -4.82 3.05
C GLY A 116 -12.55 -3.48 2.36
N ALA A 117 -13.02 -3.28 1.14
CA ALA A 117 -12.87 -2.02 0.42
C ALA A 117 -14.11 -1.14 0.61
N GLU A 118 -13.96 0.00 1.27
CA GLU A 118 -15.05 0.93 1.58
C GLU A 118 -14.72 2.33 1.06
N LYS A 119 -15.69 2.98 0.42
CA LYS A 119 -15.55 4.38 0.01
C LYS A 119 -15.65 5.28 1.23
N ALA A 120 -14.66 6.13 1.44
CA ALA A 120 -14.69 7.16 2.47
C ALA A 120 -15.39 8.43 1.93
N THR A 121 -16.20 9.07 2.80
CA THR A 121 -16.85 10.34 2.44
C THR A 121 -15.82 11.46 2.39
N THR A 122 -15.75 12.17 1.27
CA THR A 122 -14.84 13.31 1.07
C THR A 122 -15.52 14.39 0.23
N THR A 123 -15.12 15.64 0.46
CA THR A 123 -15.53 16.81 -0.34
C THR A 123 -14.54 17.11 -1.46
N VAL A 124 -13.37 16.48 -1.45
CA VAL A 124 -12.29 16.71 -2.41
C VAL A 124 -11.80 15.37 -2.97
N GLY A 125 -11.93 15.16 -4.27
CA GLY A 125 -11.46 13.93 -4.91
C GLY A 125 -12.23 12.67 -4.53
N GLU A 126 -11.52 11.56 -4.46
CA GLU A 126 -12.07 10.24 -4.06
C GLU A 126 -11.17 9.57 -3.03
N ALA A 127 -11.77 8.86 -2.09
CA ALA A 127 -11.03 8.20 -1.02
C ALA A 127 -11.69 6.87 -0.64
N TYR A 128 -10.85 5.92 -0.23
CA TYR A 128 -11.20 4.57 0.14
C TYR A 128 -10.43 4.15 1.38
N PHE A 129 -11.01 3.24 2.15
CA PHE A 129 -10.34 2.51 3.21
C PHE A 129 -10.38 1.02 2.89
N ASP A 130 -9.22 0.37 2.94
CA ASP A 130 -9.10 -1.08 2.83
C ASP A 130 -8.84 -1.65 4.23
N SER A 131 -9.72 -2.53 4.70
CA SER A 131 -9.60 -3.17 6.01
C SER A 131 -8.86 -4.51 5.97
N ILE A 132 -8.62 -5.06 4.79
CA ILE A 132 -7.83 -6.30 4.60
C ILE A 132 -6.35 -5.98 4.62
N LEU A 133 -5.96 -4.94 3.87
CA LEU A 133 -4.64 -4.33 3.95
C LEU A 133 -4.83 -2.96 4.59
N PRO A 134 -4.79 -2.83 5.94
CA PRO A 134 -5.23 -1.62 6.62
C PRO A 134 -4.58 -0.36 6.05
N ALA A 135 -5.25 0.26 5.10
CA ALA A 135 -4.75 1.41 4.36
C ALA A 135 -5.86 2.41 4.03
N PHE A 136 -5.56 3.68 4.17
CA PHE A 136 -6.31 4.75 3.52
C PHE A 136 -5.66 5.03 2.17
N ILE A 137 -6.48 5.10 1.12
CA ILE A 137 -6.03 5.38 -0.24
C ILE A 137 -6.95 6.43 -0.83
N GLY A 138 -6.40 7.56 -1.25
CA GLY A 138 -7.17 8.65 -1.81
C GLY A 138 -6.51 9.28 -3.02
N ARG A 139 -7.31 9.99 -3.83
CA ARG A 139 -6.84 10.77 -4.97
C ARG A 139 -7.49 12.13 -4.99
N VAL A 140 -6.66 13.16 -5.18
CA VAL A 140 -7.08 14.53 -5.39
C VAL A 140 -6.24 15.16 -6.49
N ALA A 141 -6.87 15.72 -7.51
CA ALA A 141 -6.21 16.21 -8.71
C ALA A 141 -5.30 15.13 -9.33
N ASN A 142 -3.99 15.37 -9.41
CA ASN A 142 -2.99 14.43 -9.91
C ASN A 142 -2.16 13.76 -8.79
N TYR A 143 -2.61 13.81 -7.53
CA TYR A 143 -1.90 13.23 -6.39
C TYR A 143 -2.64 12.02 -5.84
N ASP A 144 -1.91 10.93 -5.62
CA ASP A 144 -2.35 9.80 -4.81
C ASP A 144 -1.81 9.95 -3.39
N VAL A 145 -2.67 9.71 -2.41
CA VAL A 145 -2.36 9.73 -0.97
C VAL A 145 -2.59 8.34 -0.43
N GLN A 146 -1.57 7.76 0.22
CA GLN A 146 -1.65 6.46 0.86
C GLN A 146 -1.18 6.55 2.30
N ILE A 147 -1.94 5.96 3.22
CA ILE A 147 -1.58 5.87 4.64
C ILE A 147 -1.72 4.43 5.06
N GLU A 148 -0.65 3.91 5.64
CA GLU A 148 -0.57 2.57 6.22
C GLU A 148 -0.16 2.66 7.67
N THR A 149 -0.51 1.65 8.48
CA THR A 149 -0.13 1.60 9.89
C THR A 149 0.15 0.19 10.37
N THR A 150 1.04 0.08 11.36
CA THR A 150 1.25 -1.14 12.14
C THR A 150 0.64 -1.05 13.54
N ILE A 151 -0.20 -0.03 13.79
CA ILE A 151 -0.86 0.15 15.08
C ILE A 151 -2.06 -0.79 15.18
N GLU A 152 -2.12 -1.54 16.26
CA GLU A 152 -3.23 -2.43 16.57
C GLU A 152 -3.95 -1.96 17.86
N PRO A 153 -5.29 -2.04 17.91
CA PRO A 153 -6.20 -2.29 16.76
C PRO A 153 -6.08 -1.17 15.73
N VAL A 154 -6.39 -1.49 14.46
CA VAL A 154 -6.26 -0.53 13.35
C VAL A 154 -7.14 0.70 13.58
N PRO A 155 -6.55 1.90 13.72
CA PRO A 155 -7.30 3.12 14.00
C PRO A 155 -7.87 3.73 12.72
N ARG A 156 -8.89 3.10 12.14
CA ARG A 156 -9.53 3.42 10.86
C ARG A 156 -9.88 4.92 10.75
N GLU A 157 -10.58 5.46 11.75
CA GLU A 157 -11.02 6.85 11.75
C GLU A 157 -9.84 7.84 11.76
N ALA A 158 -8.77 7.50 12.49
CA ALA A 158 -7.56 8.32 12.51
C ALA A 158 -6.87 8.34 11.14
N MET A 159 -6.78 7.19 10.48
CA MET A 159 -6.21 7.09 9.12
C MET A 159 -7.01 7.89 8.11
N ILE A 160 -8.35 7.77 8.15
CA ILE A 160 -9.25 8.55 7.28
C ILE A 160 -9.09 10.05 7.56
N ALA A 161 -9.10 10.47 8.83
CA ALA A 161 -8.99 11.88 9.19
C ALA A 161 -7.66 12.51 8.72
N VAL A 162 -6.54 11.80 8.90
CA VAL A 162 -5.23 12.27 8.40
C VAL A 162 -5.21 12.31 6.88
N GLY A 163 -5.73 11.28 6.21
CA GLY A 163 -5.78 11.20 4.76
C GLY A 163 -6.58 12.32 4.13
N LEU A 164 -7.78 12.56 4.62
CA LEU A 164 -8.65 13.64 4.14
C LEU A 164 -8.01 15.02 4.34
N ARG A 165 -7.37 15.26 5.48
CA ARG A 165 -6.66 16.52 5.73
C ARG A 165 -5.50 16.74 4.75
N ILE A 166 -4.76 15.71 4.40
CA ILE A 166 -3.71 15.78 3.38
C ILE A 166 -4.33 16.11 2.02
N MET A 167 -5.43 15.44 1.64
CA MET A 167 -6.13 15.68 0.39
C MET A 167 -6.66 17.11 0.30
N GLU A 168 -7.27 17.65 1.36
CA GLU A 168 -7.72 19.03 1.43
C GLU A 168 -6.57 20.03 1.26
N THR A 169 -5.40 19.71 1.83
CA THR A 169 -4.21 20.56 1.67
C THR A 169 -3.71 20.57 0.23
N LEU A 170 -3.75 19.40 -0.42
CA LEU A 170 -3.37 19.24 -1.83
C LEU A 170 -4.37 19.90 -2.80
N ALA A 171 -5.66 19.88 -2.47
CA ALA A 171 -6.71 20.49 -3.28
C ALA A 171 -6.62 22.04 -3.38
N ARG A 172 -5.89 22.66 -2.43
CA ARG A 172 -5.70 24.12 -2.38
C ARG A 172 -4.48 24.62 -3.15
N LYS A 173 -3.71 23.71 -3.75
CA LYS A 173 -2.53 24.02 -4.56
C LYS A 173 -2.89 24.24 -6.03
#